data_cd1f48522ed52ae5c778051788ea0aed
#
_entry.id   cd1f48522ed52ae5c778051788ea0aed
#
_cell.length_a   1.000
_cell.length_b   1.000
_cell.length_c   1.000
_cell.angle_alpha   90.00
_cell.angle_beta   90.00
_cell.angle_gamma   90.00
#
_symmetry.space_group_name_H-M   'P 1'
#
loop_
_entity.id
_entity.type
_entity.pdbx_description
1 polymer ?
#
loop_
_entity_poly.entity_id
_entity_poly.type
_entity_poly.pdbx_seq_one_letter_code
_entity_poly.pdbx_strand_id
1 'polypeptide(L)'
;LGKIGNPLLFASPLTAAIIKKRQTDFPHTPKLNLKVVKEDEIINLGPFSVSFFHVNHNIPDDFGIKIDTPIGTIIDTSDFKFDPHPVNDKPADIDKLRSFGDKGVLALLGDSTGAEDEGHSISEKTIKDNLEIIFKQAKGRIVAATFGSLLNRVQQLISLSEEYGRK
;
A
#
# COMPACT_ATOMS: atom_id res chain seq x y z
N LEU A 1 6.95 -18.67 -3.29
CA LEU A 1 7.51 -18.44 -4.63
C LEU A 1 8.36 -19.63 -5.09
N GLY A 2 9.20 -20.22 -4.25
CA GLY A 2 10.05 -21.36 -4.64
C GLY A 2 9.30 -22.57 -5.18
N LYS A 3 8.01 -22.74 -4.88
CA LYS A 3 7.18 -23.83 -5.41
C LYS A 3 6.63 -23.60 -6.83
N ILE A 4 6.66 -22.36 -7.30
CA ILE A 4 6.15 -21.96 -8.63
C ILE A 4 7.27 -21.51 -9.57
N GLY A 5 8.51 -21.88 -9.26
CA GLY A 5 9.69 -21.38 -9.95
C GLY A 5 10.14 -20.04 -9.40
N ASN A 6 10.89 -19.27 -10.19
CA ASN A 6 11.34 -17.93 -9.83
C ASN A 6 10.84 -16.93 -10.89
N PRO A 7 9.52 -16.65 -10.94
CA PRO A 7 8.95 -15.74 -11.93
C PRO A 7 9.49 -14.33 -11.73
N LEU A 8 9.41 -13.50 -12.78
CA LEU A 8 9.65 -12.07 -12.65
C LEU A 8 8.53 -11.45 -11.80
N LEU A 9 8.93 -10.78 -10.72
CA LEU A 9 8.04 -10.07 -9.82
C LEU A 9 8.12 -8.58 -10.10
N PHE A 10 6.99 -7.92 -10.10
CA PHE A 10 6.89 -6.46 -10.16
C PHE A 10 6.43 -5.94 -8.79
N ALA A 11 7.07 -4.89 -8.31
CA ALA A 11 6.71 -4.29 -7.03
C ALA A 11 7.05 -2.79 -7.03
N SER A 12 6.32 -2.02 -6.23
CA SER A 12 6.63 -0.63 -5.91
C SER A 12 7.99 -0.50 -5.22
N PRO A 13 8.63 0.68 -5.18
CA PRO A 13 9.95 0.86 -4.60
C PRO A 13 10.07 0.38 -3.15
N LEU A 14 9.13 0.76 -2.28
CA LEU A 14 9.15 0.38 -0.87
C LEU A 14 8.86 -1.11 -0.69
N THR A 15 7.85 -1.65 -1.37
CA THR A 15 7.54 -3.09 -1.36
C THR A 15 8.73 -3.91 -1.84
N ALA A 16 9.43 -3.46 -2.89
CA ALA A 16 10.64 -4.13 -3.36
C ALA A 16 11.77 -4.11 -2.32
N ALA A 17 11.93 -3.01 -1.58
CA ALA A 17 12.91 -2.91 -0.49
C ALA A 17 12.57 -3.87 0.66
N ILE A 18 11.30 -3.93 1.06
CA ILE A 18 10.80 -4.86 2.09
C ILE A 18 11.03 -6.32 1.68
N ILE A 19 10.69 -6.68 0.43
CA ILE A 19 10.91 -8.03 -0.10
C ILE A 19 12.39 -8.39 -0.06
N LYS A 20 13.27 -7.49 -0.52
CA LYS A 20 14.73 -7.72 -0.49
C LYS A 20 15.25 -7.88 0.94
N LYS A 21 14.79 -7.03 1.86
CA LYS A 21 15.17 -7.13 3.28
C LYS A 21 14.69 -8.46 3.87
N ARG A 22 13.43 -8.82 3.65
CA ARG A 22 12.90 -10.09 4.15
C ARG A 22 13.57 -11.32 3.55
N GLN A 23 14.04 -11.24 2.31
CA GLN A 23 14.79 -12.34 1.70
C GLN A 23 16.09 -12.66 2.45
N THR A 24 16.68 -11.69 3.16
CA THR A 24 17.87 -11.95 3.99
C THR A 24 17.60 -12.91 5.15
N ASP A 25 16.34 -13.05 5.58
CA ASP A 25 15.92 -13.98 6.62
C ASP A 25 15.87 -15.44 6.10
N PHE A 26 15.92 -15.61 4.77
CA PHE A 26 15.83 -16.90 4.09
C PHE A 26 17.01 -17.12 3.13
N PRO A 27 18.25 -17.21 3.66
CA PRO A 27 19.47 -17.24 2.83
C PRO A 27 19.58 -18.48 1.91
N HIS A 28 18.83 -19.54 2.21
CA HIS A 28 18.82 -20.77 1.43
C HIS A 28 17.83 -20.76 0.26
N THR A 29 17.03 -19.69 0.12
CA THR A 29 16.09 -19.56 -1.00
C THR A 29 16.76 -18.87 -2.19
N PRO A 30 16.40 -19.23 -3.44
CA PRO A 30 16.91 -18.55 -4.61
C PRO A 30 16.62 -17.05 -4.54
N LYS A 31 17.55 -16.23 -5.03
CA LYS A 31 17.34 -14.79 -5.14
C LYS A 31 16.15 -14.49 -6.03
N LEU A 32 15.23 -13.70 -5.56
CA LEU A 32 14.02 -13.33 -6.29
C LEU A 32 14.36 -12.47 -7.51
N ASN A 33 13.69 -12.78 -8.62
CA ASN A 33 13.76 -11.97 -9.84
C ASN A 33 12.76 -10.82 -9.73
N LEU A 34 13.24 -9.65 -9.26
CA LEU A 34 12.39 -8.52 -8.87
C LEU A 34 12.70 -7.30 -9.72
N LYS A 35 11.68 -6.77 -10.38
CA LYS A 35 11.70 -5.49 -11.09
C LYS A 35 10.89 -4.46 -10.32
N VAL A 36 11.51 -3.32 -10.03
CA VAL A 36 10.81 -2.17 -9.44
C VAL A 36 10.02 -1.47 -10.54
N VAL A 37 8.77 -1.15 -10.25
CA VAL A 37 7.86 -0.42 -11.13
C VAL A 37 7.41 0.86 -10.47
N LYS A 38 6.96 1.82 -11.28
CA LYS A 38 6.44 3.11 -10.83
C LYS A 38 4.96 3.22 -11.19
N GLU A 39 4.31 4.13 -10.51
CA GLU A 39 2.97 4.57 -10.89
C GLU A 39 2.97 4.98 -12.38
N ASP A 40 1.91 4.64 -13.09
CA ASP A 40 1.73 4.87 -14.52
C ASP A 40 2.72 4.15 -15.46
N GLU A 41 3.68 3.39 -14.94
CA GLU A 41 4.51 2.55 -15.78
C GLU A 41 3.63 1.50 -16.48
N ILE A 42 3.83 1.33 -17.79
CA ILE A 42 3.12 0.34 -18.59
C ILE A 42 4.07 -0.81 -18.92
N ILE A 43 3.61 -2.02 -18.62
CA ILE A 43 4.34 -3.25 -18.91
C ILE A 43 3.52 -4.08 -19.89
N ASN A 44 4.11 -4.37 -21.05
CA ASN A 44 3.48 -5.24 -22.04
C ASN A 44 3.89 -6.68 -21.81
N LEU A 45 2.93 -7.56 -21.60
CA LEU A 45 3.08 -8.99 -21.37
C LEU A 45 2.28 -9.76 -22.43
N GLY A 46 2.86 -9.94 -23.61
CA GLY A 46 2.16 -10.51 -24.75
C GLY A 46 0.96 -9.64 -25.14
N PRO A 47 -0.27 -10.19 -25.13
CA PRO A 47 -1.48 -9.42 -25.49
C PRO A 47 -1.99 -8.52 -24.36
N PHE A 48 -1.37 -8.54 -23.19
CA PHE A 48 -1.80 -7.78 -22.02
C PHE A 48 -0.94 -6.53 -21.83
N SER A 49 -1.59 -5.42 -21.47
CA SER A 49 -0.92 -4.20 -21.04
C SER A 49 -1.26 -3.96 -19.56
N VAL A 50 -0.24 -3.97 -18.71
CA VAL A 50 -0.40 -3.83 -17.26
C VAL A 50 0.12 -2.47 -16.83
N SER A 51 -0.67 -1.73 -16.09
CA SER A 51 -0.29 -0.45 -15.49
C SER A 51 -0.70 -0.38 -14.03
N PHE A 52 -0.09 0.54 -13.30
CA PHE A 52 -0.22 0.68 -11.86
C PHE A 52 -0.81 2.04 -11.52
N PHE A 53 -1.66 2.08 -10.50
CA PHE A 53 -2.22 3.32 -9.98
C PHE A 53 -2.12 3.33 -8.47
N HIS A 54 -1.97 4.51 -7.89
CA HIS A 54 -1.78 4.66 -6.46
C HIS A 54 -3.08 4.39 -5.69
N VAL A 55 -2.96 3.62 -4.62
CA VAL A 55 -3.99 3.41 -3.59
C VAL A 55 -3.38 3.65 -2.21
N ASN A 56 -4.20 3.99 -1.22
CA ASN A 56 -3.75 4.07 0.16
C ASN A 56 -4.07 2.76 0.88
N HIS A 57 -3.13 2.27 1.67
CA HIS A 57 -3.35 1.19 2.62
C HIS A 57 -2.38 1.30 3.80
N ASN A 58 -1.65 0.24 4.11
CA ASN A 58 -0.79 0.14 5.31
C ASN A 58 0.62 0.69 5.13
N ILE A 59 1.08 0.73 3.88
CA ILE A 59 2.40 1.25 3.50
C ILE A 59 2.25 2.38 2.48
N PRO A 60 3.15 3.36 2.45
CA PRO A 60 3.21 4.29 1.32
C PRO A 60 3.59 3.55 0.03
N ASP A 61 3.22 4.12 -1.10
CA ASP A 61 3.46 3.58 -2.45
C ASP A 61 2.74 2.25 -2.78
N ASP A 62 1.59 1.98 -2.14
CA ASP A 62 0.74 0.87 -2.55
C ASP A 62 0.10 1.12 -3.91
N PHE A 63 -0.02 0.04 -4.68
CA PHE A 63 -0.56 0.08 -6.04
C PHE A 63 -1.74 -0.85 -6.22
N GLY A 64 -2.79 -0.32 -6.85
CA GLY A 64 -3.75 -1.11 -7.60
C GLY A 64 -3.21 -1.39 -9.01
N ILE A 65 -3.81 -2.34 -9.69
CA ILE A 65 -3.36 -2.85 -10.98
C ILE A 65 -4.49 -2.71 -12.01
N LYS A 66 -4.16 -2.13 -13.16
CA LYS A 66 -5.02 -2.12 -14.34
C LYS A 66 -4.43 -3.04 -15.38
N ILE A 67 -5.23 -3.96 -15.90
CA ILE A 67 -4.85 -4.91 -16.94
C ILE A 67 -5.76 -4.69 -18.14
N ASP A 68 -5.21 -4.16 -19.22
CA ASP A 68 -5.91 -4.10 -20.49
C ASP A 68 -5.68 -5.42 -21.24
N THR A 69 -6.77 -6.06 -21.62
CA THR A 69 -6.78 -7.32 -22.36
C THR A 69 -7.45 -7.12 -23.73
N PRO A 70 -7.30 -8.04 -24.70
CA PRO A 70 -7.98 -7.93 -25.98
C PRO A 70 -9.50 -7.87 -25.92
N ILE A 71 -10.11 -8.28 -24.79
CA ILE A 71 -11.56 -8.34 -24.62
C ILE A 71 -12.10 -7.33 -23.60
N GLY A 72 -11.24 -6.56 -22.94
CA GLY A 72 -11.65 -5.53 -21.98
C GLY A 72 -10.64 -5.29 -20.88
N THR A 73 -10.92 -4.32 -20.04
CA THR A 73 -10.07 -3.89 -18.93
C THR A 73 -10.46 -4.60 -17.63
N ILE A 74 -9.49 -5.08 -16.89
CA ILE A 74 -9.64 -5.61 -15.54
C ILE A 74 -8.95 -4.64 -14.57
N ILE A 75 -9.60 -4.34 -13.46
CA ILE A 75 -9.04 -3.54 -12.37
C ILE A 75 -8.94 -4.41 -11.13
N ASP A 76 -7.77 -4.42 -10.50
CA ASP A 76 -7.54 -4.99 -9.19
C ASP A 76 -7.12 -3.85 -8.26
N THR A 77 -7.92 -3.61 -7.21
CA THR A 77 -7.65 -2.51 -6.26
C THR A 77 -6.50 -2.81 -5.32
N SER A 78 -6.06 -4.07 -5.21
CA SER A 78 -5.32 -4.55 -4.04
C SER A 78 -6.08 -4.28 -2.74
N ASP A 79 -5.42 -4.39 -1.60
CA ASP A 79 -5.95 -3.88 -0.33
C ASP A 79 -5.95 -2.35 -0.39
N PHE A 80 -7.06 -1.71 -0.07
CA PHE A 80 -7.16 -0.25 -0.19
C PHE A 80 -8.06 0.38 0.85
N LYS A 81 -7.86 1.67 1.09
CA LYS A 81 -8.83 2.59 1.68
C LYS A 81 -8.79 3.93 0.96
N PHE A 82 -9.89 4.66 0.99
CA PHE A 82 -9.91 6.05 0.55
C PHE A 82 -9.67 6.96 1.74
N ASP A 83 -8.44 7.45 1.85
CA ASP A 83 -8.05 8.41 2.88
C ASP A 83 -7.79 9.78 2.23
N PRO A 84 -8.61 10.80 2.48
CA PRO A 84 -8.40 12.13 1.92
C PRO A 84 -7.21 12.86 2.54
N HIS A 85 -6.73 12.40 3.71
CA HIS A 85 -5.65 13.01 4.46
C HIS A 85 -4.66 11.96 4.98
N PRO A 86 -4.01 11.20 4.10
CA PRO A 86 -3.01 10.21 4.50
C PRO A 86 -1.79 10.92 5.12
N VAL A 87 -1.09 10.23 6.01
CA VAL A 87 0.15 10.71 6.61
C VAL A 87 1.32 9.98 5.97
N ASN A 88 2.35 10.72 5.54
CA ASN A 88 3.52 10.19 4.82
C ASN A 88 3.21 9.55 3.45
N ASP A 89 2.09 9.93 2.86
CA ASP A 89 1.62 9.43 1.58
C ASP A 89 0.76 10.50 0.89
N LYS A 90 0.45 10.32 -0.39
CA LYS A 90 -0.52 11.15 -1.12
C LYS A 90 -1.89 10.45 -1.14
N PRO A 91 -3.00 11.20 -1.27
CA PRO A 91 -4.32 10.59 -1.47
C PRO A 91 -4.36 9.72 -2.72
N ALA A 92 -5.20 8.67 -2.70
CA ALA A 92 -5.49 7.88 -3.89
C ALA A 92 -6.09 8.77 -5.00
N ASP A 93 -5.72 8.49 -6.25
CA ASP A 93 -6.22 9.25 -7.41
C ASP A 93 -7.61 8.75 -7.81
N ILE A 94 -8.63 9.30 -7.14
CA ILE A 94 -10.03 8.95 -7.37
C ILE A 94 -10.49 9.32 -8.79
N ASP A 95 -10.00 10.43 -9.33
CA ASP A 95 -10.40 10.88 -10.68
C ASP A 95 -9.85 9.96 -11.75
N LYS A 96 -8.65 9.42 -11.54
CA LYS A 96 -8.07 8.39 -12.39
C LYS A 96 -8.90 7.10 -12.34
N LEU A 97 -9.30 6.66 -11.15
CA LEU A 97 -10.17 5.49 -10.99
C LEU A 97 -11.52 5.69 -11.69
N ARG A 98 -12.14 6.87 -11.55
CA ARG A 98 -13.37 7.21 -12.30
C ARG A 98 -13.14 7.13 -13.79
N SER A 99 -12.02 7.66 -14.29
CA SER A 99 -11.70 7.62 -15.72
C SER A 99 -11.56 6.20 -16.29
N PHE A 100 -11.20 5.22 -15.46
CA PHE A 100 -11.23 3.82 -15.87
C PHE A 100 -12.66 3.31 -15.98
N GLY A 101 -13.53 3.65 -15.02
CA GLY A 101 -14.95 3.31 -15.04
C GLY A 101 -15.67 3.89 -16.25
N ASP A 102 -15.42 5.16 -16.58
CA ASP A 102 -16.03 5.86 -17.73
C ASP A 102 -15.71 5.19 -19.07
N LYS A 103 -14.54 4.55 -19.17
CA LYS A 103 -14.14 3.78 -20.37
C LYS A 103 -14.71 2.38 -20.43
N GLY A 104 -15.34 1.93 -19.35
CA GLY A 104 -15.86 0.59 -19.19
C GLY A 104 -14.81 -0.40 -18.64
N VAL A 105 -15.21 -1.15 -17.63
CA VAL A 105 -14.39 -2.17 -16.97
C VAL A 105 -15.07 -3.52 -17.11
N LEU A 106 -14.35 -4.50 -17.63
CA LEU A 106 -14.84 -5.88 -17.79
C LEU A 106 -15.01 -6.58 -16.45
N ALA A 107 -14.05 -6.39 -15.54
CA ALA A 107 -14.07 -6.98 -14.21
C ALA A 107 -13.37 -6.06 -13.21
N LEU A 108 -13.95 -5.97 -12.00
CA LEU A 108 -13.35 -5.31 -10.84
C LEU A 108 -13.11 -6.35 -9.77
N LEU A 109 -11.84 -6.51 -9.36
CA LEU A 109 -11.43 -7.26 -8.19
C LEU A 109 -11.17 -6.23 -7.08
N GLY A 110 -12.08 -6.16 -6.13
CA GLY A 110 -12.03 -5.19 -5.04
C GLY A 110 -11.81 -5.85 -3.70
N ASP A 111 -11.00 -5.23 -2.84
CA ASP A 111 -10.97 -5.58 -1.43
C ASP A 111 -12.35 -5.33 -0.81
N SER A 112 -12.87 -6.32 -0.11
CA SER A 112 -14.17 -6.26 0.55
C SER A 112 -14.07 -6.24 2.07
N THR A 113 -12.89 -6.02 2.61
CA THR A 113 -12.68 -5.91 4.06
C THR A 113 -13.46 -4.72 4.61
N GLY A 114 -14.30 -4.97 5.61
CA GLY A 114 -15.18 -3.95 6.19
C GLY A 114 -16.34 -3.49 5.29
N ALA A 115 -16.66 -4.22 4.21
CA ALA A 115 -17.74 -3.82 3.29
C ALA A 115 -19.14 -3.84 3.94
N GLU A 116 -19.30 -4.50 5.08
CA GLU A 116 -20.53 -4.53 5.87
C GLU A 116 -20.58 -3.41 6.93
N ASP A 117 -19.46 -2.70 7.17
CA ASP A 117 -19.39 -1.63 8.15
C ASP A 117 -19.92 -0.32 7.56
N GLU A 118 -20.83 0.33 8.26
CA GLU A 118 -21.35 1.63 7.85
C GLU A 118 -20.29 2.74 8.03
N GLY A 119 -20.25 3.70 7.10
CA GLY A 119 -19.41 4.89 7.20
C GLY A 119 -18.08 4.78 6.46
N HIS A 120 -17.05 5.36 7.02
CA HIS A 120 -15.72 5.44 6.44
C HIS A 120 -14.62 5.08 7.44
N SER A 121 -13.53 4.49 6.97
CA SER A 121 -12.33 4.28 7.77
C SER A 121 -11.78 5.61 8.30
N ILE A 122 -11.32 5.61 9.54
CA ILE A 122 -10.71 6.80 10.15
C ILE A 122 -9.44 7.20 9.38
N SER A 123 -9.31 8.49 9.06
CA SER A 123 -8.12 9.02 8.38
C SER A 123 -6.85 8.86 9.23
N GLU A 124 -5.72 8.59 8.57
CA GLU A 124 -4.41 8.52 9.23
C GLU A 124 -4.05 9.85 9.92
N LYS A 125 -4.49 10.98 9.36
CA LYS A 125 -4.32 12.28 10.03
C LYS A 125 -5.03 12.32 11.38
N THR A 126 -6.28 11.90 11.45
CA THR A 126 -7.04 11.85 12.71
C THR A 126 -6.36 10.96 13.74
N ILE A 127 -5.80 9.83 13.28
CA ILE A 127 -5.09 8.91 14.17
C ILE A 127 -3.80 9.57 14.69
N LYS A 128 -3.03 10.24 13.82
CA LYS A 128 -1.84 10.99 14.21
C LYS A 128 -2.17 12.06 15.24
N ASP A 129 -3.22 12.85 15.00
CA ASP A 129 -3.64 13.90 15.91
C ASP A 129 -4.00 13.32 17.31
N ASN A 130 -4.68 12.18 17.35
CA ASN A 130 -4.99 11.49 18.61
C ASN A 130 -3.73 10.92 19.30
N LEU A 131 -2.81 10.34 18.54
CA LEU A 131 -1.53 9.89 19.09
C LEU A 131 -0.74 11.06 19.69
N GLU A 132 -0.71 12.20 19.03
CA GLU A 132 -0.05 13.41 19.52
C GLU A 132 -0.60 13.86 20.86
N ILE A 133 -1.92 13.83 21.06
CA ILE A 133 -2.55 14.12 22.35
C ILE A 133 -2.02 13.17 23.44
N ILE A 134 -1.92 11.87 23.14
CA ILE A 134 -1.39 10.87 24.07
C ILE A 134 0.07 11.19 24.44
N PHE A 135 0.90 11.51 23.44
CA PHE A 135 2.31 11.86 23.66
C PHE A 135 2.47 13.13 24.51
N LYS A 136 1.63 14.13 24.30
CA LYS A 136 1.61 15.37 25.12
C LYS A 136 1.22 15.13 26.57
N GLN A 137 0.25 14.27 26.80
CA GLN A 137 -0.33 14.07 28.13
C GLN A 137 0.41 13.01 28.97
N ALA A 138 1.11 12.08 28.35
CA ALA A 138 1.77 10.99 29.04
C ALA A 138 2.92 11.49 29.91
N LYS A 139 2.86 11.21 31.21
CA LYS A 139 3.92 11.56 32.20
C LYS A 139 4.97 10.46 32.35
N GLY A 140 4.68 9.24 31.92
CA GLY A 140 5.53 8.07 32.05
C GLY A 140 5.86 7.43 30.70
N ARG A 141 6.21 6.13 30.74
CA ARG A 141 6.51 5.34 29.55
C ARG A 141 5.26 5.14 28.71
N ILE A 142 5.39 5.28 27.40
CA ILE A 142 4.38 4.88 26.42
C ILE A 142 4.77 3.51 25.86
N VAL A 143 3.81 2.59 25.84
CA VAL A 143 3.94 1.29 25.17
C VAL A 143 2.92 1.25 24.04
N ALA A 144 3.39 1.10 22.82
CA ALA A 144 2.54 1.00 21.64
C ALA A 144 2.65 -0.41 21.05
N ALA A 145 1.51 -0.98 20.65
CA ALA A 145 1.44 -2.22 19.90
C ALA A 145 0.75 -1.96 18.56
N THR A 146 1.31 -2.46 17.49
CA THR A 146 0.77 -2.34 16.13
C THR A 146 1.20 -3.54 15.28
N PHE A 147 0.50 -3.78 14.19
CA PHE A 147 0.95 -4.77 13.21
C PHE A 147 2.25 -4.31 12.55
N GLY A 148 3.19 -5.23 12.34
CA GLY A 148 4.47 -4.92 11.69
C GLY A 148 4.35 -4.47 10.23
N SER A 149 3.22 -4.75 9.59
CA SER A 149 2.88 -4.28 8.23
C SER A 149 2.36 -2.84 8.18
N LEU A 150 1.94 -2.25 9.31
CA LEU A 150 1.46 -0.87 9.40
C LEU A 150 2.63 0.12 9.47
N LEU A 151 3.44 0.21 8.41
CA LEU A 151 4.64 1.03 8.40
C LEU A 151 4.35 2.52 8.60
N ASN A 152 3.25 3.02 8.04
CA ASN A 152 2.82 4.40 8.28
C ASN A 152 2.59 4.69 9.77
N ARG A 153 2.00 3.75 10.51
CA ARG A 153 1.78 3.90 11.94
C ARG A 153 3.07 3.83 12.75
N VAL A 154 3.96 2.91 12.39
CA VAL A 154 5.29 2.82 13.00
C VAL A 154 6.06 4.13 12.79
N GLN A 155 6.03 4.69 11.59
CA GLN A 155 6.68 5.97 11.29
C GLN A 155 6.07 7.13 12.09
N GLN A 156 4.74 7.18 12.24
CA GLN A 156 4.08 8.20 13.07
C GLN A 156 4.55 8.12 14.53
N LEU A 157 4.63 6.92 15.10
CA LEU A 157 5.11 6.70 16.48
C LEU A 157 6.56 7.14 16.65
N ILE A 158 7.43 6.82 15.70
CA ILE A 158 8.84 7.24 15.70
C ILE A 158 8.92 8.78 15.64
N SER A 159 8.23 9.40 14.68
CA SER A 159 8.25 10.86 14.52
C SER A 159 7.75 11.59 15.76
N LEU A 160 6.66 11.12 16.37
CA LEU A 160 6.17 11.68 17.63
C LEU A 160 7.14 11.45 18.78
N SER A 161 7.82 10.28 18.83
CA SER A 161 8.84 10.03 19.85
C SER A 161 10.00 11.02 19.75
N GLU A 162 10.47 11.29 18.54
CA GLU A 162 11.51 12.28 18.29
C GLU A 162 11.04 13.71 18.66
N GLU A 163 9.85 14.11 18.21
CA GLU A 163 9.27 15.42 18.46
C GLU A 163 9.09 15.73 19.96
N TYR A 164 8.66 14.72 20.74
CA TYR A 164 8.44 14.83 22.17
C TYR A 164 9.64 14.38 23.03
N GLY A 165 10.82 14.20 22.42
CA GLY A 165 12.07 13.84 23.13
C GLY A 165 11.99 12.52 23.88
N ARG A 166 11.19 11.55 23.42
CA ARG A 166 11.03 10.24 24.01
C ARG A 166 11.97 9.23 23.34
N LYS A 167 12.54 8.31 24.12
CA LYS A 167 13.45 7.26 23.67
C LYS A 167 12.76 5.90 23.68
#